data_984d1f2c39de30e89a67d0da27dc315e
#
_entry.id   984d1f2c39de30e89a67d0da27dc315e
#
_cell.length_a   1.000
_cell.length_b   1.000
_cell.length_c   1.000
_cell.angle_alpha   90.00
_cell.angle_beta   90.00
_cell.angle_gamma   90.00
#
_symmetry.space_group_name_H-M   'P 1'
#
loop_
_entity.id
_entity.type
_entity.pdbx_description
1 polymer ?
#
loop_
_entity_poly.entity_id
_entity_poly.type
_entity_poly.pdbx_seq_one_letter_code
_entity_poly.pdbx_strand_id
1 'polypeptide(L)'
;MKLLINGKEEIGSGIGETLGDFLLHIEKVGLAQGNVVRSIKLNGHESSLDSNVNRNMRLSEIETLEVEVTSLSDIVDKNIENADAYLIRLIPGIEKSVELFRMGNEQEANQFFINIIDGVDWLSQVLDMILEAKAISPDAVFDGKSIQERRDNLITFTQQ
;
A
#
# COMPACT_ATOMS: atom_id res chain seq x y z
N MET A 1 -25.39 -17.88 -2.38
CA MET A 1 -24.01 -17.32 -2.44
C MET A 1 -23.07 -18.26 -1.71
N LYS A 2 -21.99 -18.68 -2.36
CA LYS A 2 -20.86 -19.38 -1.74
C LYS A 2 -19.83 -18.34 -1.34
N LEU A 3 -19.41 -18.31 -0.06
CA LEU A 3 -18.41 -17.40 0.45
C LEU A 3 -17.09 -18.15 0.66
N LEU A 4 -16.00 -17.64 0.12
CA LEU A 4 -14.65 -18.14 0.34
C LEU A 4 -13.79 -17.03 0.94
N ILE A 5 -13.22 -17.24 2.13
CA ILE A 5 -12.26 -16.32 2.75
C ILE A 5 -10.90 -17.01 2.76
N ASN A 6 -9.92 -16.42 2.08
CA ASN A 6 -8.60 -17.02 1.88
C ASN A 6 -8.69 -18.47 1.36
N GLY A 7 -9.62 -18.72 0.43
CA GLY A 7 -9.85 -20.03 -0.18
C GLY A 7 -10.59 -21.04 0.69
N LYS A 8 -10.96 -20.70 1.92
CA LYS A 8 -11.77 -21.56 2.81
C LYS A 8 -13.23 -21.16 2.73
N GLU A 9 -14.11 -22.17 2.63
CA GLU A 9 -15.55 -21.93 2.60
C GLU A 9 -16.04 -21.53 3.99
N GLU A 10 -16.72 -20.39 4.05
CA GLU A 10 -17.29 -19.82 5.27
C GLU A 10 -18.81 -19.70 5.14
N ILE A 11 -19.50 -19.80 6.27
CA ILE A 11 -20.96 -19.64 6.29
C ILE A 11 -21.28 -18.15 6.35
N GLY A 12 -21.53 -17.54 5.19
CA GLY A 12 -21.94 -16.13 5.08
C GLY A 12 -23.43 -15.96 5.29
N SER A 13 -23.92 -16.09 6.53
CA SER A 13 -25.34 -15.87 6.82
C SER A 13 -25.58 -14.55 7.56
N GLY A 14 -26.44 -13.69 6.97
CA GLY A 14 -27.07 -12.59 7.70
C GLY A 14 -26.31 -11.27 7.77
N ILE A 15 -25.31 -11.05 6.93
CA ILE A 15 -24.50 -9.84 6.94
C ILE A 15 -24.91 -8.92 5.78
N GLY A 16 -25.95 -8.10 5.96
CA GLY A 16 -26.39 -7.11 4.99
C GLY A 16 -27.17 -7.68 3.79
N GLU A 17 -27.68 -6.79 2.94
CA GLU A 17 -28.40 -7.15 1.70
C GLU A 17 -27.52 -6.99 0.47
N THR A 18 -26.53 -6.09 0.53
CA THR A 18 -25.64 -5.75 -0.57
C THR A 18 -24.19 -6.16 -0.33
N LEU A 19 -23.43 -6.24 -1.40
CA LEU A 19 -21.98 -6.46 -1.32
C LEU A 19 -21.28 -5.36 -0.49
N GLY A 20 -21.73 -4.12 -0.60
CA GLY A 20 -21.21 -2.99 0.18
C GLY A 20 -21.40 -3.18 1.67
N ASP A 21 -22.61 -3.60 2.11
CA ASP A 21 -22.88 -3.87 3.53
C ASP A 21 -22.01 -5.01 4.05
N PHE A 22 -21.85 -6.06 3.23
CA PHE A 22 -21.01 -7.22 3.57
C PHE A 22 -19.53 -6.81 3.71
N LEU A 23 -18.99 -6.04 2.75
CA LEU A 23 -17.60 -5.58 2.80
C LEU A 23 -17.36 -4.68 4.01
N LEU A 24 -18.26 -3.72 4.29
CA LEU A 24 -18.16 -2.88 5.48
C LEU A 24 -18.13 -3.70 6.78
N HIS A 25 -18.91 -4.77 6.85
CA HIS A 25 -18.90 -5.66 8.01
C HIS A 25 -17.56 -6.41 8.13
N ILE A 26 -17.08 -7.01 7.04
CA ILE A 26 -15.79 -7.73 7.01
C ILE A 26 -14.64 -6.79 7.34
N GLU A 27 -14.62 -5.57 6.77
CA GLU A 27 -13.64 -4.55 7.08
C GLU A 27 -13.65 -4.18 8.57
N LYS A 28 -14.83 -3.93 9.13
CA LYS A 28 -14.96 -3.55 10.54
C LYS A 28 -14.51 -4.67 11.49
N VAL A 29 -14.89 -5.92 11.23
CA VAL A 29 -14.48 -7.08 12.03
C VAL A 29 -12.99 -7.38 11.79
N GLY A 30 -12.54 -7.30 10.55
CA GLY A 30 -11.15 -7.51 10.17
C GLY A 30 -10.22 -6.50 10.83
N LEU A 31 -10.54 -5.20 10.76
CA LEU A 31 -9.74 -4.14 11.39
C LEU A 31 -9.63 -4.30 12.90
N ALA A 32 -10.72 -4.74 13.56
CA ALA A 32 -10.68 -5.04 14.99
C ALA A 32 -9.71 -6.18 15.35
N GLN A 33 -9.36 -7.03 14.37
CA GLN A 33 -8.41 -8.13 14.48
C GLN A 33 -7.05 -7.83 13.84
N GLY A 34 -6.83 -6.59 13.36
CA GLY A 34 -5.62 -6.20 12.64
C GLY A 34 -5.52 -6.76 11.22
N ASN A 35 -6.65 -7.11 10.61
CA ASN A 35 -6.73 -7.63 9.24
C ASN A 35 -7.41 -6.63 8.31
N VAL A 36 -7.08 -6.68 7.03
CA VAL A 36 -7.68 -5.85 5.98
C VAL A 36 -8.04 -6.71 4.77
N VAL A 37 -9.10 -6.30 4.06
CA VAL A 37 -9.47 -6.92 2.77
C VAL A 37 -8.48 -6.46 1.71
N ARG A 38 -7.82 -7.42 1.08
CA ARG A 38 -6.83 -7.19 0.03
C ARG A 38 -7.45 -7.16 -1.36
N SER A 39 -8.28 -8.14 -1.65
CA SER A 39 -8.94 -8.30 -2.95
C SER A 39 -10.25 -9.05 -2.82
N ILE A 40 -11.13 -8.88 -3.81
CA ILE A 40 -12.35 -9.66 -3.96
C ILE A 40 -12.47 -10.21 -5.38
N LYS A 41 -13.09 -11.38 -5.50
CA LYS A 41 -13.55 -11.93 -6.78
C LYS A 41 -15.04 -12.23 -6.71
N LEU A 42 -15.75 -11.79 -7.72
CA LEU A 42 -17.18 -12.07 -7.92
C LEU A 42 -17.33 -13.06 -9.04
N ASN A 43 -17.89 -14.23 -8.74
CA ASN A 43 -18.10 -15.31 -9.73
C ASN A 43 -16.81 -15.66 -10.49
N GLY A 44 -15.66 -15.68 -9.79
CA GLY A 44 -14.35 -15.99 -10.35
C GLY A 44 -13.62 -14.84 -11.05
N HIS A 45 -14.23 -13.64 -11.15
CA HIS A 45 -13.62 -12.45 -11.77
C HIS A 45 -13.16 -11.45 -10.71
N GLU A 46 -11.96 -10.93 -10.87
CA GLU A 46 -11.45 -9.86 -10.00
C GLU A 46 -12.34 -8.62 -10.08
N SER A 47 -12.59 -8.01 -8.93
CA SER A 47 -13.45 -6.85 -8.80
C SER A 47 -12.81 -5.78 -7.92
N SER A 48 -13.03 -4.51 -8.28
CA SER A 48 -12.55 -3.40 -7.47
C SER A 48 -13.40 -3.24 -6.21
N LEU A 49 -12.73 -3.07 -5.06
CA LEU A 49 -13.35 -2.77 -3.76
C LEU A 49 -14.09 -1.43 -3.76
N ASP A 50 -13.64 -0.46 -4.58
CA ASP A 50 -14.16 0.90 -4.63
C ASP A 50 -15.25 1.10 -5.70
N SER A 51 -15.61 0.05 -6.45
CA SER A 51 -16.64 0.15 -7.48
C SER A 51 -18.02 0.33 -6.87
N ASN A 52 -18.60 1.52 -7.01
CA ASN A 52 -19.97 1.81 -6.56
C ASN A 52 -21.01 0.88 -7.19
N VAL A 53 -20.80 0.43 -8.43
CA VAL A 53 -21.69 -0.51 -9.11
C VAL A 53 -21.68 -1.86 -8.39
N ASN A 54 -20.51 -2.35 -8.06
CA ASN A 54 -20.36 -3.64 -7.39
C ASN A 54 -20.87 -3.58 -5.94
N ARG A 55 -20.63 -2.47 -5.23
CA ARG A 55 -21.11 -2.29 -3.84
C ARG A 55 -22.64 -2.35 -3.72
N ASN A 56 -23.36 -1.90 -4.74
CA ASN A 56 -24.82 -1.93 -4.77
C ASN A 56 -25.42 -3.27 -5.22
N MET A 57 -24.58 -4.22 -5.66
CA MET A 57 -25.03 -5.55 -6.09
C MET A 57 -25.62 -6.31 -4.89
N ARG A 58 -26.77 -6.94 -5.08
CA ARG A 58 -27.38 -7.76 -4.03
C ARG A 58 -26.61 -9.06 -3.85
N LEU A 59 -26.40 -9.47 -2.62
CA LEU A 59 -25.72 -10.74 -2.31
C LEU A 59 -26.43 -11.96 -2.94
N SER A 60 -27.75 -11.89 -3.15
CA SER A 60 -28.53 -12.92 -3.80
C SER A 60 -28.22 -13.11 -5.31
N GLU A 61 -27.60 -12.10 -5.94
CA GLU A 61 -27.20 -12.13 -7.36
C GLU A 61 -25.78 -12.68 -7.55
N ILE A 62 -25.04 -12.85 -6.44
CA ILE A 62 -23.68 -13.37 -6.44
C ILE A 62 -23.72 -14.88 -6.18
N GLU A 63 -23.18 -15.67 -7.10
CA GLU A 63 -23.06 -17.13 -6.90
C GLU A 63 -21.90 -17.46 -5.98
N THR A 64 -20.72 -16.87 -6.26
CA THR A 64 -19.49 -17.08 -5.49
C THR A 64 -18.83 -15.73 -5.18
N LEU A 65 -18.55 -15.48 -3.91
CA LEU A 65 -17.75 -14.36 -3.42
C LEU A 65 -16.47 -14.91 -2.79
N GLU A 66 -15.35 -14.55 -3.37
CA GLU A 66 -14.02 -14.84 -2.80
C GLU A 66 -13.44 -13.54 -2.22
N VAL A 67 -13.02 -13.59 -0.98
CA VAL A 67 -12.41 -12.46 -0.26
C VAL A 67 -11.01 -12.89 0.20
N GLU A 68 -10.00 -12.14 -0.20
CA GLU A 68 -8.66 -12.28 0.34
C GLU A 68 -8.47 -11.27 1.47
N VAL A 69 -8.14 -11.78 2.64
CA VAL A 69 -7.85 -11.00 3.85
C VAL A 69 -6.40 -11.23 4.23
N THR A 70 -5.71 -10.16 4.58
CA THR A 70 -4.32 -10.21 5.03
C THR A 70 -4.15 -9.42 6.33
N SER A 71 -3.14 -9.73 7.13
CA SER A 71 -2.85 -8.95 8.32
C SER A 71 -2.21 -7.62 7.94
N LEU A 72 -2.56 -6.57 8.67
CA LEU A 72 -1.94 -5.24 8.50
C LEU A 72 -0.44 -5.33 8.78
N SER A 73 -0.03 -6.16 9.75
CA SER A 73 1.40 -6.40 10.04
C SER A 73 2.13 -6.98 8.85
N ASP A 74 1.56 -7.99 8.15
CA ASP A 74 2.20 -8.61 6.99
C ASP A 74 2.37 -7.61 5.83
N ILE A 75 1.38 -6.72 5.65
CA ILE A 75 1.48 -5.63 4.66
C ILE A 75 2.64 -4.70 5.01
N VAL A 76 2.72 -4.28 6.27
CA VAL A 76 3.77 -3.38 6.75
C VAL A 76 5.15 -4.03 6.60
N ASP A 77 5.30 -5.27 7.04
CA ASP A 77 6.58 -5.98 6.97
C ASP A 77 7.04 -6.16 5.51
N LYS A 78 6.10 -6.49 4.61
CA LYS A 78 6.39 -6.58 3.18
C LYS A 78 6.76 -5.23 2.55
N ASN A 79 6.14 -4.14 2.99
CA ASN A 79 6.50 -2.81 2.51
C ASN A 79 7.87 -2.36 3.03
N ILE A 80 8.26 -2.76 4.24
CA ILE A 80 9.62 -2.55 4.76
C ILE A 80 10.64 -3.28 3.88
N GLU A 81 10.40 -4.56 3.57
CA GLU A 81 11.27 -5.34 2.69
C GLU A 81 11.39 -4.71 1.30
N ASN A 82 10.28 -4.26 0.72
CA ASN A 82 10.26 -3.60 -0.58
C ASN A 82 11.01 -2.26 -0.54
N ALA A 83 10.87 -1.48 0.53
CA ALA A 83 11.59 -0.21 0.71
C ALA A 83 13.10 -0.44 0.82
N ASP A 84 13.53 -1.45 1.59
CA ASP A 84 14.94 -1.82 1.71
C ASP A 84 15.53 -2.25 0.36
N ALA A 85 14.84 -3.14 -0.36
CA ALA A 85 15.26 -3.56 -1.70
C ALA A 85 15.28 -2.40 -2.71
N TYR A 86 14.42 -1.40 -2.54
CA TYR A 86 14.41 -0.21 -3.38
C TYR A 86 15.58 0.71 -3.08
N LEU A 87 15.91 0.94 -1.80
CA LEU A 87 17.05 1.77 -1.38
C LEU A 87 18.38 1.25 -1.94
N ILE A 88 18.57 -0.08 -1.99
CA ILE A 88 19.75 -0.71 -2.60
C ILE A 88 19.94 -0.30 -4.08
N ARG A 89 18.83 -0.02 -4.80
CA ARG A 89 18.86 0.41 -6.21
C ARG A 89 18.87 1.93 -6.37
N LEU A 90 18.25 2.64 -5.44
CA LEU A 90 18.13 4.09 -5.49
C LEU A 90 19.50 4.76 -5.34
N ILE A 91 20.34 4.30 -4.40
CA ILE A 91 21.66 4.90 -4.14
C ILE A 91 22.54 4.87 -5.39
N PRO A 92 22.78 3.71 -6.05
CA PRO A 92 23.51 3.68 -7.32
C PRO A 92 22.84 4.48 -8.44
N GLY A 93 21.50 4.57 -8.45
CA GLY A 93 20.74 5.39 -9.39
C GLY A 93 21.07 6.89 -9.27
N ILE A 94 21.18 7.39 -8.04
CA ILE A 94 21.60 8.77 -7.75
C ILE A 94 23.02 9.01 -8.27
N GLU A 95 23.96 8.12 -7.95
CA GLU A 95 25.34 8.22 -8.42
C GLU A 95 25.42 8.24 -9.95
N LYS A 96 24.66 7.37 -10.60
CA LYS A 96 24.56 7.31 -12.08
C LYS A 96 24.02 8.61 -12.68
N SER A 97 22.98 9.21 -12.07
CA SER A 97 22.44 10.49 -12.52
C SER A 97 23.50 11.61 -12.45
N VAL A 98 24.25 11.68 -11.35
CA VAL A 98 25.34 12.65 -11.18
C VAL A 98 26.43 12.47 -12.25
N GLU A 99 26.82 11.23 -12.56
CA GLU A 99 27.80 10.95 -13.61
C GLU A 99 27.33 11.41 -14.99
N LEU A 100 26.05 11.13 -15.33
CA LEU A 100 25.45 11.52 -16.59
C LEU A 100 25.44 13.05 -16.77
N PHE A 101 25.09 13.80 -15.70
CA PHE A 101 25.18 15.26 -15.73
C PHE A 101 26.61 15.75 -15.95
N ARG A 102 27.61 15.15 -15.29
CA ARG A 102 29.02 15.50 -15.47
C ARG A 102 29.52 15.22 -16.87
N MET A 103 28.99 14.20 -17.54
CA MET A 103 29.33 13.85 -18.94
C MET A 103 28.59 14.72 -19.98
N GLY A 104 27.66 15.59 -19.53
CA GLY A 104 26.86 16.42 -20.43
C GLY A 104 25.69 15.66 -21.10
N ASN A 105 25.37 14.46 -20.62
CA ASN A 105 24.24 13.68 -21.13
C ASN A 105 22.96 14.06 -20.37
N GLU A 106 22.53 15.32 -20.54
CA GLU A 106 21.44 15.93 -19.76
C GLU A 106 20.11 15.22 -19.94
N GLN A 107 19.80 14.72 -21.15
CA GLN A 107 18.51 14.06 -21.39
C GLN A 107 18.36 12.77 -20.58
N GLU A 108 19.38 11.93 -20.58
CA GLU A 108 19.39 10.68 -19.83
C GLU A 108 19.47 10.95 -18.32
N ALA A 109 20.30 11.93 -17.91
CA ALA A 109 20.42 12.36 -16.53
C ALA A 109 19.08 12.83 -15.95
N ASN A 110 18.32 13.66 -16.68
CA ASN A 110 16.99 14.13 -16.28
C ASN A 110 16.01 13.00 -16.14
N GLN A 111 16.03 11.98 -17.01
CA GLN A 111 15.14 10.83 -16.88
C GLN A 111 15.44 10.02 -15.61
N PHE A 112 16.73 9.80 -15.29
CA PHE A 112 17.13 9.18 -14.04
C PHE A 112 16.68 10.02 -12.83
N PHE A 113 16.83 11.34 -12.91
CA PHE A 113 16.47 12.25 -11.83
C PHE A 113 14.96 12.24 -11.53
N ILE A 114 14.12 12.23 -12.56
CA ILE A 114 12.67 12.09 -12.41
C ILE A 114 12.34 10.77 -11.68
N ASN A 115 12.92 9.66 -12.11
CA ASN A 115 12.70 8.37 -11.46
C ASN A 115 13.18 8.34 -10.00
N ILE A 116 14.23 9.10 -9.67
CA ILE A 116 14.72 9.27 -8.29
C ILE A 116 13.68 10.02 -7.45
N ILE A 117 13.13 11.14 -7.96
CA ILE A 117 12.10 11.92 -7.27
C ILE A 117 10.87 11.06 -7.00
N ASP A 118 10.35 10.39 -8.02
CA ASP A 118 9.19 9.50 -7.89
C ASP A 118 9.43 8.41 -6.83
N GLY A 119 10.65 7.87 -6.80
CA GLY A 119 11.03 6.88 -5.81
C GLY A 119 11.15 7.41 -4.38
N VAL A 120 11.63 8.63 -4.21
CA VAL A 120 11.69 9.30 -2.90
C VAL A 120 10.28 9.61 -2.40
N ASP A 121 9.38 10.06 -3.26
CA ASP A 121 7.98 10.30 -2.91
C ASP A 121 7.29 9.01 -2.49
N TRP A 122 7.51 7.92 -3.22
CA TRP A 122 6.99 6.60 -2.84
C TRP A 122 7.54 6.14 -1.48
N LEU A 123 8.86 6.28 -1.22
CA LEU A 123 9.46 5.94 0.07
C LEU A 123 8.87 6.76 1.22
N SER A 124 8.57 8.03 0.98
CA SER A 124 7.95 8.91 1.98
C SER A 124 6.54 8.42 2.34
N GLN A 125 5.74 8.00 1.35
CA GLN A 125 4.40 7.44 1.58
C GLN A 125 4.47 6.11 2.33
N VAL A 126 5.42 5.24 1.98
CA VAL A 126 5.66 3.97 2.69
C VAL A 126 6.06 4.22 4.15
N LEU A 127 6.93 5.19 4.39
CA LEU A 127 7.33 5.58 5.75
C LEU A 127 6.12 6.05 6.57
N ASP A 128 5.28 6.92 6.03
CA ASP A 128 4.07 7.39 6.71
C ASP A 128 3.15 6.24 7.11
N MET A 129 2.91 5.32 6.19
CA MET A 129 2.10 4.13 6.45
C MET A 129 2.70 3.26 7.57
N ILE A 130 4.03 3.08 7.59
CA ILE A 130 4.73 2.29 8.62
C ILE A 130 4.60 2.97 9.98
N LEU A 131 4.82 4.29 10.04
CA LEU A 131 4.72 5.08 11.28
C LEU A 131 3.32 4.98 11.87
N GLU A 132 2.29 5.12 11.04
CA GLU A 132 0.89 5.00 11.46
C GLU A 132 0.58 3.58 11.94
N ALA A 133 0.90 2.58 11.14
CA ALA A 133 0.58 1.18 11.45
C ALA A 133 1.32 0.64 12.69
N LYS A 134 2.53 1.10 12.96
CA LYS A 134 3.33 0.71 14.15
C LYS A 134 3.13 1.69 15.33
N ALA A 135 2.27 2.71 15.19
CA ALA A 135 2.04 3.77 16.18
C ALA A 135 3.35 4.44 16.65
N ILE A 136 4.28 4.67 15.72
CA ILE A 136 5.55 5.33 15.98
C ILE A 136 5.37 6.84 15.82
N SER A 137 5.74 7.60 16.87
CA SER A 137 5.69 9.07 16.79
C SER A 137 6.69 9.59 15.74
N PRO A 138 6.29 10.53 14.87
CA PRO A 138 7.20 11.23 13.98
C PRO A 138 8.34 11.96 14.71
N ASP A 139 8.12 12.33 15.97
CA ASP A 139 9.11 12.96 16.85
C ASP A 139 10.12 11.95 17.45
N ALA A 140 9.93 10.64 17.20
CA ALA A 140 10.88 9.65 17.67
C ALA A 140 12.28 9.94 17.11
N VAL A 141 13.26 10.00 18.01
CA VAL A 141 14.64 10.33 17.67
C VAL A 141 15.40 9.06 17.32
N PHE A 142 16.03 9.06 16.17
CA PHE A 142 16.93 8.01 15.71
C PHE A 142 18.24 8.64 15.24
N ASP A 143 19.36 8.23 15.84
CA ASP A 143 20.68 8.74 15.53
C ASP A 143 20.77 10.28 15.58
N GLY A 144 20.25 10.86 16.68
CA GLY A 144 20.33 12.31 16.99
C GLY A 144 19.36 13.22 16.24
N LYS A 145 18.51 12.68 15.35
CA LYS A 145 17.49 13.44 14.61
C LYS A 145 16.14 12.77 14.71
N SER A 146 15.06 13.58 14.75
CA SER A 146 13.71 13.03 14.66
C SER A 146 13.42 12.46 13.25
N ILE A 147 12.48 11.53 13.18
CA ILE A 147 12.00 11.00 11.89
C ILE A 147 11.41 12.13 11.06
N GLN A 148 10.64 13.03 11.69
CA GLN A 148 10.06 14.19 11.03
C GLN A 148 11.14 15.11 10.42
N GLU A 149 12.20 15.44 11.16
CA GLU A 149 13.30 16.28 10.66
C GLU A 149 13.99 15.64 9.44
N ARG A 150 14.21 14.32 9.47
CA ARG A 150 14.81 13.60 8.33
C ARG A 150 13.90 13.63 7.10
N ARG A 151 12.60 13.45 7.31
CA ARG A 151 11.58 13.52 6.27
C ARG A 151 11.51 14.90 5.62
N ASP A 152 11.46 15.96 6.43
CA ASP A 152 11.40 17.35 5.96
C ASP A 152 12.64 17.71 5.12
N ASN A 153 13.81 17.24 5.53
CA ASN A 153 15.04 17.40 4.77
C ASN A 153 14.97 16.69 3.41
N LEU A 154 14.38 15.49 3.36
CA LEU A 154 14.23 14.73 2.12
C LEU A 154 13.27 15.43 1.16
N ILE A 155 12.10 15.86 1.64
CA ILE A 155 11.10 16.59 0.84
C ILE A 155 11.68 17.92 0.31
N THR A 156 12.40 18.66 1.16
CA THR A 156 13.06 19.92 0.73
C THR A 156 14.05 19.68 -0.41
N PHE A 157 14.75 18.56 -0.39
CA PHE A 157 15.67 18.18 -1.47
C PHE A 157 14.97 17.91 -2.80
N THR A 158 13.77 17.34 -2.78
CA THR A 158 13.00 17.01 -4.01
C THR A 158 12.26 18.21 -4.61
N GLN A 159 12.13 19.32 -3.87
CA GLN A 159 11.43 20.54 -4.30
C GLN A 159 12.35 21.65 -4.84
N GLN A 160 13.67 21.47 -4.80
CA GLN A 160 14.66 22.40 -5.34
C GLN A 160 15.04 22.03 -6.78
#